data_b1cbd3da83c7f67ae976bb6b0b35534a
#
_entry.id   b1cbd3da83c7f67ae976bb6b0b35534a
#
_cell.length_a   1.000
_cell.length_b   1.000
_cell.length_c   1.000
_cell.angle_alpha   90.00
_cell.angle_beta   90.00
_cell.angle_gamma   90.00
#
_symmetry.space_group_name_H-M   'P 1'
#
loop_
_entity.id
_entity.type
_entity.pdbx_description
1 polymer ?
#
loop_
_entity_poly.entity_id
_entity_poly.type
_entity_poly.pdbx_seq_one_letter_code
_entity_poly.pdbx_strand_id
1 'polypeptide(L)'
;NKFVIFGRISSYKKYEKIIEVFPCEHQLLIVGQCDDNVYLNKIQSLVKNKCNVSISPFYLDDIKAKELINSTGGLIISHADDDMIVSGSFFYGLTLGIKMFAVATPFLKWAEEQFGADVIETFPNVNVLCERLSDRPIRERINIKTVDNINALFSDAIIANTFKKLCEK
;
A
#
# COMPACT_ATOMS: atom_id res chain seq x y z
N ASN A 1 -8.30 13.21 6.12
CA ASN A 1 -8.16 12.31 4.97
C ASN A 1 -8.39 10.86 5.40
N LYS A 2 -8.74 9.99 4.46
CA LYS A 2 -8.89 8.56 4.65
C LYS A 2 -7.78 7.83 3.90
N PHE A 3 -7.12 6.89 4.57
CA PHE A 3 -6.09 6.01 3.98
C PHE A 3 -6.52 4.56 4.05
N VAL A 4 -5.94 3.73 3.21
CA VAL A 4 -6.23 2.31 3.20
C VAL A 4 -4.93 1.48 3.20
N ILE A 5 -4.94 0.40 3.97
CA ILE A 5 -4.03 -0.73 3.81
C ILE A 5 -4.85 -1.84 3.19
N PHE A 6 -4.46 -2.28 1.99
CA PHE A 6 -5.18 -3.29 1.22
C PHE A 6 -4.36 -4.55 0.99
N GLY A 7 -5.02 -5.69 1.09
CA GLY A 7 -4.44 -7.01 0.85
C GLY A 7 -4.53 -7.92 2.06
N ARG A 8 -4.09 -9.18 1.91
CA ARG A 8 -4.22 -10.20 2.96
C ARG A 8 -3.71 -9.71 4.31
N ILE A 9 -4.54 -9.83 5.34
CA ILE A 9 -4.18 -9.49 6.71
C ILE A 9 -3.41 -10.68 7.30
N SER A 10 -2.16 -10.45 7.68
CA SER A 10 -1.26 -11.49 8.16
C SER A 10 -0.30 -10.94 9.22
N SER A 11 0.11 -11.78 10.18
CA SER A 11 0.95 -11.41 11.31
C SER A 11 2.34 -10.90 10.90
N TYR A 12 2.91 -11.36 9.78
CA TYR A 12 4.21 -10.87 9.30
C TYR A 12 4.18 -9.37 8.93
N LYS A 13 2.99 -8.83 8.61
CA LYS A 13 2.81 -7.41 8.27
C LYS A 13 2.80 -6.48 9.47
N LYS A 14 2.74 -7.01 10.69
CA LYS A 14 2.90 -6.28 11.97
C LYS A 14 2.05 -5.01 12.06
N TYR A 15 0.75 -5.13 11.78
CA TYR A 15 -0.17 -3.97 11.78
C TYR A 15 -0.33 -3.29 13.14
N GLU A 16 0.08 -3.95 14.23
CA GLU A 16 0.00 -3.39 15.58
C GLU A 16 0.65 -2.01 15.65
N LYS A 17 1.84 -1.88 15.07
CA LYS A 17 2.61 -0.64 15.14
C LYS A 17 1.90 0.53 14.46
N ILE A 18 1.36 0.31 13.26
CA ILE A 18 0.65 1.40 12.57
C ILE A 18 -0.67 1.73 13.25
N ILE A 19 -1.39 0.74 13.80
CA ILE A 19 -2.62 0.97 14.57
C ILE A 19 -2.35 1.87 15.78
N GLU A 20 -1.22 1.63 16.48
CA GLU A 20 -0.84 2.40 17.66
C GLU A 20 -0.52 3.87 17.35
N VAL A 21 0.24 4.14 16.30
CA VAL A 21 0.81 5.46 16.01
C VAL A 21 0.09 6.24 14.92
N PHE A 22 -0.97 5.68 14.31
CA PHE A 22 -1.68 6.36 13.22
C PHE A 22 -2.29 7.69 13.68
N PRO A 23 -2.11 8.79 12.92
CA PRO A 23 -2.56 10.12 13.28
C PRO A 23 -4.08 10.19 13.49
N CYS A 24 -4.52 10.81 14.57
CA CYS A 24 -5.94 10.87 14.94
C CYS A 24 -6.79 11.77 14.02
N GLU A 25 -6.18 12.72 13.33
CA GLU A 25 -6.82 13.61 12.35
C GLU A 25 -7.15 12.92 11.02
N HIS A 26 -6.68 11.69 10.82
CA HIS A 26 -6.94 10.89 9.63
C HIS A 26 -7.65 9.59 9.95
N GLN A 27 -8.28 9.00 8.97
CA GLN A 27 -8.92 7.68 9.07
C GLN A 27 -8.05 6.62 8.39
N LEU A 28 -7.86 5.49 9.05
CA LEU A 28 -7.22 4.32 8.49
C LEU A 28 -8.21 3.16 8.36
N LEU A 29 -8.29 2.57 7.18
CA LEU A 29 -9.03 1.34 6.94
C LEU A 29 -8.06 0.22 6.53
N ILE A 30 -8.04 -0.85 7.31
CA ILE A 30 -7.28 -2.08 7.00
C ILE A 30 -8.26 -3.08 6.40
N VAL A 31 -8.05 -3.49 5.15
CA VAL A 31 -8.98 -4.34 4.40
C VAL A 31 -8.28 -5.53 3.79
N GLY A 32 -8.88 -6.69 3.96
CA GLY A 32 -8.46 -7.92 3.31
C GLY A 32 -8.77 -9.16 4.12
N GLN A 33 -8.76 -10.31 3.46
CA GLN A 33 -8.99 -11.59 4.13
C GLN A 33 -7.92 -11.87 5.18
N CYS A 34 -8.34 -12.37 6.33
CA CYS A 34 -7.48 -12.86 7.40
C CYS A 34 -7.83 -14.31 7.72
N ASP A 35 -6.85 -15.20 7.61
CA ASP A 35 -7.05 -16.62 7.93
C ASP A 35 -6.57 -16.97 9.35
N ASP A 36 -5.82 -16.06 9.99
CA ASP A 36 -5.33 -16.21 11.36
C ASP A 36 -6.28 -15.48 12.35
N ASN A 37 -7.19 -16.22 12.93
CA ASN A 37 -8.16 -15.69 13.89
C ASN A 37 -7.50 -15.17 15.17
N VAL A 38 -6.37 -15.73 15.59
CA VAL A 38 -5.64 -15.28 16.78
C VAL A 38 -5.07 -13.89 16.52
N TYR A 39 -4.42 -13.73 15.38
CA TYR A 39 -3.89 -12.44 14.95
C TYR A 39 -5.01 -11.40 14.73
N LEU A 40 -6.10 -11.81 14.09
CA LEU A 40 -7.25 -10.94 13.86
C LEU A 40 -7.83 -10.41 15.18
N ASN A 41 -8.07 -11.28 16.15
CA ASN A 41 -8.57 -10.89 17.46
C ASN A 41 -7.62 -9.91 18.17
N LYS A 42 -6.31 -10.13 18.06
CA LYS A 42 -5.29 -9.25 18.62
C LYS A 42 -5.41 -7.83 18.04
N ILE A 43 -5.37 -7.68 16.72
CA ILE A 43 -5.42 -6.36 16.08
C ILE A 43 -6.79 -5.68 16.23
N GLN A 44 -7.90 -6.43 16.24
CA GLN A 44 -9.23 -5.91 16.52
C GLN A 44 -9.33 -5.34 17.95
N SER A 45 -8.67 -5.97 18.92
CA SER A 45 -8.62 -5.46 20.29
C SER A 45 -7.90 -4.12 20.38
N LEU A 46 -6.82 -3.91 19.61
CA LEU A 46 -6.12 -2.63 19.52
C LEU A 46 -7.00 -1.55 18.88
N VAL A 47 -7.73 -1.90 17.84
CA VAL A 47 -8.62 -0.96 17.13
C VAL A 47 -9.80 -0.50 17.98
N LYS A 48 -10.31 -1.30 18.93
CA LYS A 48 -11.40 -0.90 19.83
C LYS A 48 -11.11 0.41 20.58
N ASN A 49 -9.84 0.71 20.83
CA ASN A 49 -9.40 1.91 21.54
C ASN A 49 -9.06 3.09 20.60
N LYS A 50 -9.30 2.93 19.30
CA LYS A 50 -8.99 3.93 18.26
C LYS A 50 -10.26 4.31 17.49
N CYS A 51 -10.67 5.57 17.58
CA CYS A 51 -11.87 6.06 16.88
C CYS A 51 -11.66 6.25 15.36
N ASN A 52 -10.40 6.29 14.93
CA ASN A 52 -10.01 6.62 13.57
C ASN A 52 -9.40 5.45 12.78
N VAL A 53 -9.31 4.26 13.37
CA VAL A 53 -8.82 3.05 12.70
C VAL A 53 -9.91 2.01 12.65
N SER A 54 -10.10 1.36 11.51
CA SER A 54 -11.06 0.28 11.31
C SER A 54 -10.46 -0.89 10.54
N ILE A 55 -11.00 -2.09 10.79
CA ILE A 55 -10.59 -3.32 10.13
C ILE A 55 -11.80 -3.96 9.46
N SER A 56 -11.65 -4.32 8.18
CA SER A 56 -12.63 -5.09 7.41
C SER A 56 -11.96 -6.40 6.95
N PRO A 57 -12.12 -7.49 7.71
CA PRO A 57 -11.39 -8.74 7.49
C PRO A 57 -12.04 -9.63 6.42
N PHE A 58 -12.55 -9.04 5.35
CA PHE A 58 -13.26 -9.73 4.29
C PHE A 58 -12.53 -9.59 2.97
N TYR A 59 -12.67 -10.60 2.12
CA TYR A 59 -12.29 -10.51 0.72
C TYR A 59 -13.18 -9.49 0.01
N LEU A 60 -12.57 -8.61 -0.76
CA LEU A 60 -13.27 -7.74 -1.70
C LEU A 60 -12.96 -8.21 -3.12
N ASP A 61 -14.02 -8.28 -3.95
CA ASP A 61 -13.83 -8.41 -5.39
C ASP A 61 -13.15 -7.15 -5.97
N ASP A 62 -12.59 -7.28 -7.16
CA ASP A 62 -11.81 -6.19 -7.79
C ASP A 62 -12.60 -4.90 -7.97
N ILE A 63 -13.91 -4.97 -8.23
CA ILE A 63 -14.75 -3.78 -8.43
C ILE A 63 -14.86 -3.00 -7.13
N LYS A 64 -15.24 -3.68 -6.05
CA LYS A 64 -15.38 -3.06 -4.72
C LYS A 64 -14.04 -2.59 -4.16
N ALA A 65 -12.96 -3.35 -4.39
CA ALA A 65 -11.62 -2.96 -3.98
C ALA A 65 -11.17 -1.68 -4.69
N LYS A 66 -11.40 -1.59 -5.99
CA LYS A 66 -11.11 -0.40 -6.80
C LYS A 66 -11.91 0.82 -6.34
N GLU A 67 -13.22 0.68 -6.13
CA GLU A 67 -14.07 1.75 -5.62
C GLU A 67 -13.60 2.23 -4.25
N LEU A 68 -13.33 1.31 -3.33
CA LEU A 68 -12.86 1.61 -2.00
C LEU A 68 -11.54 2.38 -2.03
N ILE A 69 -10.53 1.87 -2.71
CA ILE A 69 -9.21 2.48 -2.77
C ILE A 69 -9.29 3.85 -3.44
N ASN A 70 -10.05 3.98 -4.53
CA ASN A 70 -10.25 5.26 -5.20
C ASN A 70 -11.00 6.30 -4.36
N SER A 71 -11.71 5.88 -3.32
CA SER A 71 -12.36 6.79 -2.36
C SER A 71 -11.40 7.33 -1.28
N THR A 72 -10.14 6.87 -1.26
CA THR A 72 -9.13 7.26 -0.26
C THR A 72 -8.12 8.26 -0.80
N GLY A 73 -7.39 8.90 0.09
CA GLY A 73 -6.30 9.81 -0.24
C GLY A 73 -4.95 9.12 -0.49
N GLY A 74 -4.84 7.81 -0.24
CA GLY A 74 -3.62 7.06 -0.48
C GLY A 74 -3.64 5.64 0.05
N LEU A 75 -2.77 4.81 -0.52
CA LEU A 75 -2.53 3.44 -0.11
C LEU A 75 -1.29 3.37 0.78
N ILE A 76 -1.39 2.72 1.92
CA ILE A 76 -0.26 2.54 2.84
C ILE A 76 0.28 1.11 2.75
N ILE A 77 1.60 0.99 2.67
CA ILE A 77 2.34 -0.26 2.76
C ILE A 77 3.22 -0.18 4.01
N SER A 78 2.69 -0.68 5.13
CA SER A 78 3.27 -0.45 6.47
C SER A 78 4.28 -1.51 6.92
N HIS A 79 4.37 -2.63 6.20
CA HIS A 79 5.29 -3.72 6.56
C HIS A 79 6.64 -3.52 5.87
N ALA A 80 7.71 -3.76 6.64
CA ALA A 80 9.06 -3.86 6.14
C ALA A 80 9.49 -5.31 6.29
N ASP A 81 9.67 -5.98 5.17
CA ASP A 81 10.27 -7.29 5.08
C ASP A 81 11.42 -7.17 4.08
N ASP A 82 12.65 -7.29 4.56
CA ASP A 82 13.85 -7.14 3.74
C ASP A 82 13.96 -8.23 2.67
N ASP A 83 13.30 -9.37 2.91
CA ASP A 83 13.21 -10.49 1.97
C ASP A 83 12.06 -10.30 0.95
N MET A 84 11.32 -9.20 1.03
CA MET A 84 10.23 -8.92 0.09
C MET A 84 10.77 -8.60 -1.30
N ILE A 85 10.67 -9.55 -2.20
CA ILE A 85 11.10 -9.42 -3.60
C ILE A 85 10.13 -8.53 -4.38
N VAL A 86 8.83 -8.67 -4.12
CA VAL A 86 7.76 -7.96 -4.86
C VAL A 86 6.58 -7.67 -3.93
N SER A 87 5.93 -6.53 -4.09
CA SER A 87 4.72 -6.15 -3.35
C SER A 87 3.49 -6.15 -4.24
N GLY A 88 2.57 -7.10 -4.03
CA GLY A 88 1.27 -7.11 -4.73
C GLY A 88 0.46 -5.84 -4.47
N SER A 89 0.50 -5.28 -3.26
CA SER A 89 -0.17 -4.03 -2.92
C SER A 89 0.40 -2.84 -3.71
N PHE A 90 1.72 -2.83 -3.97
CA PHE A 90 2.37 -1.82 -4.79
C PHE A 90 1.84 -1.86 -6.23
N PHE A 91 1.87 -3.03 -6.89
CA PHE A 91 1.39 -3.14 -8.27
C PHE A 91 -0.10 -2.84 -8.38
N TYR A 92 -0.89 -3.24 -7.38
CA TYR A 92 -2.31 -2.92 -7.36
C TYR A 92 -2.55 -1.40 -7.24
N GLY A 93 -1.83 -0.73 -6.33
CA GLY A 93 -1.87 0.72 -6.19
C GLY A 93 -1.43 1.45 -7.46
N LEU A 94 -0.39 0.93 -8.12
CA LEU A 94 0.11 1.45 -9.40
C LEU A 94 -0.94 1.36 -10.50
N THR A 95 -1.60 0.21 -10.64
CA THR A 95 -2.69 -0.01 -11.62
C THR A 95 -3.86 0.94 -11.39
N LEU A 96 -4.15 1.31 -10.14
CA LEU A 96 -5.24 2.23 -9.79
C LEU A 96 -4.83 3.70 -9.88
N GLY A 97 -3.57 4.01 -10.11
CA GLY A 97 -3.06 5.38 -10.13
C GLY A 97 -3.20 6.11 -8.79
N ILE A 98 -3.10 5.39 -7.68
CA ILE A 98 -3.18 5.96 -6.35
C ILE A 98 -1.79 6.17 -5.75
N LYS A 99 -1.57 7.33 -5.10
CA LYS A 99 -0.32 7.59 -4.38
C LYS A 99 -0.14 6.60 -3.23
N MET A 100 1.10 6.13 -3.07
CA MET A 100 1.47 5.16 -2.06
C MET A 100 2.44 5.75 -1.04
N PHE A 101 2.27 5.37 0.23
CA PHE A 101 3.13 5.71 1.35
C PHE A 101 3.64 4.40 1.95
N ALA A 102 4.93 4.18 1.95
CA ALA A 102 5.47 2.87 2.25
C ALA A 102 6.60 2.90 3.27
N VAL A 103 6.67 1.90 4.13
CA VAL A 103 7.91 1.64 4.86
C VAL A 103 8.93 1.07 3.88
N ALA A 104 10.13 1.63 3.93
CA ALA A 104 11.18 1.35 2.96
C ALA A 104 11.64 -0.12 3.03
N THR A 105 11.63 -0.77 1.88
CA THR A 105 12.33 -2.03 1.58
C THR A 105 13.23 -1.82 0.37
N PRO A 106 14.18 -2.69 0.07
CA PRO A 106 15.01 -2.56 -1.14
C PRO A 106 14.18 -2.39 -2.41
N PHE A 107 13.11 -3.19 -2.57
CA PHE A 107 12.18 -3.11 -3.71
C PHE A 107 11.43 -1.77 -3.76
N LEU A 108 10.88 -1.31 -2.63
CA LEU A 108 10.06 -0.08 -2.61
C LEU A 108 10.91 1.18 -2.77
N LYS A 109 12.15 1.19 -2.29
CA LYS A 109 13.12 2.25 -2.60
C LYS A 109 13.45 2.30 -4.08
N TRP A 110 13.73 1.15 -4.68
CA TRP A 110 13.92 1.06 -6.13
C TRP A 110 12.70 1.61 -6.88
N ALA A 111 11.48 1.27 -6.44
CA ALA A 111 10.26 1.77 -7.05
C ALA A 111 10.12 3.30 -6.94
N GLU A 112 10.48 3.88 -5.80
CA GLU A 112 10.51 5.34 -5.62
C GLU A 112 11.52 6.01 -6.56
N GLU A 113 12.71 5.43 -6.69
CA GLU A 113 13.75 5.91 -7.63
C GLU A 113 13.29 5.84 -9.10
N GLN A 114 12.53 4.80 -9.47
CA GLN A 114 12.05 4.62 -10.85
C GLN A 114 10.83 5.48 -11.18
N PHE A 115 9.89 5.64 -10.25
CA PHE A 115 8.58 6.24 -10.52
C PHE A 115 8.40 7.62 -9.87
N GLY A 116 9.27 7.97 -8.93
CA GLY A 116 9.25 9.24 -8.21
C GLY A 116 8.33 9.25 -6.99
N ALA A 117 8.57 10.23 -6.11
CA ALA A 117 7.82 10.42 -4.87
C ALA A 117 6.34 10.77 -5.09
N ASP A 118 5.97 11.21 -6.30
CA ASP A 118 4.56 11.44 -6.67
C ASP A 118 3.76 10.14 -6.77
N VAL A 119 4.43 9.01 -7.05
CA VAL A 119 3.84 7.69 -7.16
C VAL A 119 3.92 6.93 -5.84
N ILE A 120 5.12 6.87 -5.28
CA ILE A 120 5.38 6.22 -4.01
C ILE A 120 6.43 7.02 -3.22
N GLU A 121 6.16 7.23 -1.95
CA GLU A 121 7.06 7.89 -1.01
C GLU A 121 7.44 6.89 0.07
N THR A 122 8.75 6.65 0.27
CA THR A 122 9.25 5.65 1.21
C THR A 122 9.83 6.27 2.47
N PHE A 123 9.63 5.61 3.60
CA PHE A 123 10.01 6.07 4.93
C PHE A 123 10.80 5.00 5.68
N PRO A 124 11.76 5.36 6.54
CA PRO A 124 12.59 4.40 7.25
C PRO A 124 11.79 3.50 8.22
N ASN A 125 10.65 3.98 8.70
CA ASN A 125 9.77 3.22 9.60
C ASN A 125 8.36 3.83 9.66
N VAL A 126 7.45 3.12 10.33
CA VAL A 126 6.04 3.51 10.47
C VAL A 126 5.86 4.84 11.21
N ASN A 127 6.71 5.18 12.19
CA ASN A 127 6.57 6.44 12.93
C ASN A 127 6.79 7.64 12.00
N VAL A 128 7.89 7.63 11.23
CA VAL A 128 8.22 8.69 10.26
C VAL A 128 7.16 8.78 9.16
N LEU A 129 6.62 7.63 8.71
CA LEU A 129 5.50 7.61 7.77
C LEU A 129 4.28 8.33 8.36
N CYS A 130 3.90 8.02 9.59
CA CYS A 130 2.75 8.64 10.26
C CYS A 130 2.95 10.14 10.53
N GLU A 131 4.14 10.56 10.92
CA GLU A 131 4.51 11.98 11.06
C GLU A 131 4.32 12.73 9.73
N ARG A 132 4.78 12.13 8.64
CA ARG A 132 4.63 12.71 7.30
C ARG A 132 3.15 12.86 6.89
N LEU A 133 2.29 11.92 7.27
CA LEU A 133 0.86 12.01 7.00
C LEU A 133 0.19 13.15 7.77
N SER A 134 0.68 13.50 8.97
CA SER A 134 0.17 14.62 9.79
C SER A 134 0.51 15.99 9.21
N ASP A 135 1.67 16.14 8.56
CA ASP A 135 2.24 17.44 8.19
C ASP A 135 1.61 18.09 6.94
N ARG A 136 0.85 17.34 6.14
CA ARG A 136 0.34 17.87 4.84
C ARG A 136 -1.10 17.45 4.53
N PRO A 137 -1.89 18.35 3.93
CA PRO A 137 -3.14 17.93 3.29
C PRO A 137 -2.80 17.04 2.09
N ILE A 138 -3.09 15.75 2.23
CA ILE A 138 -2.78 14.77 1.18
C ILE A 138 -3.99 14.68 0.25
N ARG A 139 -3.90 15.32 -0.90
CA ARG A 139 -4.83 15.19 -2.02
C ARG A 139 -4.03 15.01 -3.30
N GLU A 140 -3.29 13.91 -3.42
CA GLU A 140 -2.51 13.73 -4.63
C GLU A 140 -2.84 12.37 -5.24
N ARG A 141 -3.60 12.40 -6.31
CA ARG A 141 -3.64 11.30 -7.27
C ARG A 141 -2.42 11.43 -8.18
N ILE A 142 -1.85 10.31 -8.55
CA ILE A 142 -0.79 10.26 -9.56
C ILE A 142 -1.31 10.91 -10.84
N ASN A 143 -0.49 11.73 -11.48
CA ASN A 143 -0.84 12.36 -12.75
C ASN A 143 -1.13 11.27 -13.81
N ILE A 144 -2.18 11.45 -14.60
CA ILE A 144 -2.61 10.51 -15.65
C ILE A 144 -1.44 10.17 -16.59
N LYS A 145 -0.64 11.15 -17.00
CA LYS A 145 0.53 10.89 -17.85
C LYS A 145 1.57 9.96 -17.20
N THR A 146 1.72 10.06 -15.87
CA THR A 146 2.60 9.17 -15.11
C THR A 146 2.04 7.76 -15.09
N VAL A 147 0.73 7.60 -14.89
CA VAL A 147 0.04 6.29 -14.94
C VAL A 147 0.19 5.65 -16.32
N ASP A 148 0.00 6.42 -17.40
CA ASP A 148 0.15 5.92 -18.78
C ASP A 148 1.58 5.47 -19.06
N ASN A 149 2.60 6.22 -18.62
CA ASN A 149 4.01 5.85 -18.75
C ASN A 149 4.33 4.56 -17.98
N ILE A 150 3.80 4.41 -16.77
CA ILE A 150 3.98 3.21 -15.94
C ILE A 150 3.31 2.00 -16.61
N ASN A 151 2.07 2.15 -17.07
CA ASN A 151 1.36 1.10 -17.79
C ASN A 151 2.10 0.68 -19.07
N ALA A 152 2.73 1.62 -19.76
CA ALA A 152 3.57 1.32 -20.91
C ALA A 152 4.80 0.47 -20.54
N LEU A 153 5.42 0.70 -19.37
CA LEU A 153 6.57 -0.08 -18.88
C LEU A 153 6.21 -1.54 -18.49
N PHE A 154 4.98 -1.76 -18.06
CA PHE A 154 4.49 -3.09 -17.65
C PHE A 154 3.49 -3.70 -18.64
N SER A 155 3.46 -3.20 -19.89
CA SER A 155 2.59 -3.78 -20.92
C SER A 155 2.97 -5.24 -21.23
N ASP A 156 1.97 -6.04 -21.59
CA ASP A 156 2.16 -7.45 -21.97
C ASP A 156 3.22 -7.60 -23.05
N ALA A 157 3.32 -6.64 -23.97
CA ALA A 157 4.33 -6.63 -25.04
C ALA A 157 5.76 -6.50 -24.49
N ILE A 158 5.98 -5.65 -23.49
CA ILE A 158 7.30 -5.49 -22.86
C ILE A 158 7.64 -6.72 -22.04
N ILE A 159 6.68 -7.24 -21.28
CA ILE A 159 6.86 -8.48 -20.49
C ILE A 159 7.24 -9.63 -21.44
N ALA A 160 6.47 -9.84 -22.50
CA ALA A 160 6.74 -10.90 -23.49
C ALA A 160 8.12 -10.75 -24.16
N ASN A 161 8.50 -9.52 -24.56
CA ASN A 161 9.81 -9.25 -25.15
C ASN A 161 10.96 -9.49 -24.16
N THR A 162 10.76 -9.17 -22.88
CA THR A 162 11.76 -9.43 -21.84
C THR A 162 11.95 -10.92 -21.61
N PHE A 163 10.87 -11.69 -21.52
CA PHE A 163 10.93 -13.16 -21.45
C PHE A 163 11.63 -13.76 -22.66
N LYS A 164 11.31 -13.30 -23.87
CA LYS A 164 11.96 -13.77 -25.11
C LYS A 164 13.46 -13.57 -25.07
N LYS A 165 13.94 -12.38 -24.67
CA LYS A 165 15.37 -12.08 -24.52
C LYS A 165 16.06 -12.94 -23.45
N LEU A 166 15.35 -13.36 -22.39
CA LEU A 166 15.90 -14.23 -21.35
C LEU A 166 16.03 -15.68 -21.85
N CYS A 167 15.13 -16.14 -22.71
CA CYS A 167 15.16 -17.48 -23.29
C CYS A 167 16.14 -17.64 -24.47
N GLU A 168 16.60 -16.54 -25.07
CA GLU A 168 17.58 -16.51 -26.17
C GLU A 168 19.05 -16.47 -25.69
N LYS A 169 19.28 -16.47 -24.37
CA LYS A 169 20.61 -16.58 -23.73
C LYS A 169 20.87 -18.00 -23.24
#